data_22bfc8a2ca83141342fbac36b00d8dc0
#
_entry.id   22bfc8a2ca83141342fbac36b00d8dc0
#
_cell.length_a   1.000
_cell.length_b   1.000
_cell.length_c   1.000
_cell.angle_alpha   90.00
_cell.angle_beta   90.00
_cell.angle_gamma   90.00
#
_symmetry.space_group_name_H-M   'P 1'
#
loop_
_entity.id
_entity.type
_entity.pdbx_description
1 polymer ?
#
loop_
_entity_poly.entity_id
_entity_poly.type
_entity_poly.pdbx_seq_one_letter_code
_entity_poly.pdbx_strand_id
1 'polypeptide(L)'
;MKKKLSLIMTFTVLGCMLNAQSYSKAEQKVIDAVNDYWSLSADKDKQGWKDTFHDSYKGWNKSNEALSNKSMVSKWIDYNWGKDEVLFWNINPIGVQLYDDIAIVHYYYTTIDKNKETGKSTTSTGRWTDILMNVKGSWKLISDHGGKKESKTED
;
A
#
# COMPACT_ATOMS: atom_id res chain seq x y z
N MET A 1 -51.69 -44.64 21.63
CA MET A 1 -51.09 -44.13 20.39
C MET A 1 -50.52 -42.76 20.67
N LYS A 2 -49.18 -42.62 20.82
CA LYS A 2 -48.52 -41.33 21.07
C LYS A 2 -47.97 -40.83 19.75
N LYS A 3 -48.50 -39.72 19.25
CA LYS A 3 -48.01 -39.05 18.04
C LYS A 3 -46.73 -38.29 18.41
N LYS A 4 -45.60 -38.66 17.81
CA LYS A 4 -44.35 -37.90 17.90
C LYS A 4 -44.41 -36.75 16.86
N LEU A 5 -44.44 -35.53 17.37
CA LEU A 5 -44.34 -34.32 16.56
C LEU A 5 -42.86 -34.08 16.27
N SER A 6 -42.45 -34.25 15.00
CA SER A 6 -41.07 -33.98 14.55
C SER A 6 -40.98 -32.51 14.18
N LEU A 7 -40.25 -31.72 14.99
CA LEU A 7 -39.98 -30.32 14.73
C LEU A 7 -38.78 -30.23 13.77
N ILE A 8 -39.03 -29.92 12.49
CA ILE A 8 -37.99 -29.65 11.48
C ILE A 8 -37.56 -28.20 11.69
N MET A 9 -36.37 -28.01 12.26
CA MET A 9 -35.76 -26.71 12.47
C MET A 9 -35.01 -26.35 11.16
N THR A 10 -35.61 -25.51 10.31
CA THR A 10 -34.98 -25.01 9.11
C THR A 10 -33.97 -23.93 9.47
N PHE A 11 -32.69 -24.27 9.41
CA PHE A 11 -31.59 -23.31 9.59
C PHE A 11 -31.45 -22.48 8.33
N THR A 12 -32.01 -21.27 8.34
CA THR A 12 -31.76 -20.29 7.27
C THR A 12 -30.38 -19.70 7.49
N VAL A 13 -29.40 -20.20 6.75
CA VAL A 13 -28.05 -19.58 6.70
C VAL A 13 -28.19 -18.27 5.94
N LEU A 14 -28.31 -17.18 6.65
CA LEU A 14 -28.22 -15.84 6.09
C LEU A 14 -26.75 -15.61 5.71
N GLY A 15 -26.41 -15.89 4.47
CA GLY A 15 -25.10 -15.62 3.91
C GLY A 15 -24.85 -14.10 3.92
N CYS A 16 -24.05 -13.61 4.87
CA CYS A 16 -23.46 -12.28 4.76
C CYS A 16 -22.60 -12.26 3.49
N MET A 17 -23.14 -11.73 2.40
CA MET A 17 -22.31 -11.36 1.24
C MET A 17 -21.39 -10.24 1.70
N LEU A 18 -20.18 -10.60 2.11
CA LEU A 18 -19.08 -9.67 2.21
C LEU A 18 -18.87 -9.14 0.79
N ASN A 19 -19.27 -7.91 0.52
CA ASN A 19 -18.89 -7.19 -0.69
C ASN A 19 -17.38 -6.99 -0.65
N ALA A 20 -16.60 -7.99 -1.06
CA ALA A 20 -15.22 -7.80 -1.40
C ALA A 20 -15.20 -6.82 -2.59
N GLN A 21 -14.52 -5.69 -2.43
CA GLN A 21 -14.37 -4.71 -3.48
C GLN A 21 -13.72 -5.40 -4.69
N SER A 22 -14.46 -5.57 -5.78
CA SER A 22 -13.93 -6.16 -6.99
C SER A 22 -13.37 -5.06 -7.89
N TYR A 23 -12.09 -5.20 -8.25
CA TYR A 23 -11.43 -4.30 -9.19
C TYR A 23 -11.50 -4.88 -10.61
N SER A 24 -11.66 -4.02 -11.61
CA SER A 24 -11.50 -4.41 -13.01
C SER A 24 -10.05 -4.83 -13.29
N LYS A 25 -9.83 -5.53 -14.41
CA LYS A 25 -8.46 -5.94 -14.82
C LYS A 25 -7.52 -4.73 -15.02
N ALA A 26 -8.04 -3.59 -15.40
CA ALA A 26 -7.25 -2.38 -15.58
C ALA A 26 -6.86 -1.77 -14.23
N GLU A 27 -7.80 -1.68 -13.29
CA GLU A 27 -7.53 -1.22 -11.92
C GLU A 27 -6.57 -2.17 -11.20
N GLN A 28 -6.71 -3.49 -11.39
CA GLN A 28 -5.81 -4.46 -10.79
C GLN A 28 -4.36 -4.26 -11.23
N LYS A 29 -4.11 -3.95 -12.52
CA LYS A 29 -2.74 -3.63 -13.00
C LYS A 29 -2.13 -2.43 -12.30
N VAL A 30 -2.93 -1.44 -11.93
CA VAL A 30 -2.44 -0.28 -11.17
C VAL A 30 -2.14 -0.68 -9.73
N ILE A 31 -3.03 -1.46 -9.11
CA ILE A 31 -2.80 -2.01 -7.75
C ILE A 31 -1.53 -2.87 -7.73
N ASP A 32 -1.33 -3.70 -8.76
CA ASP A 32 -0.12 -4.54 -8.88
C ASP A 32 1.14 -3.67 -8.95
N ALA A 33 1.13 -2.57 -9.72
CA ALA A 33 2.26 -1.63 -9.77
C ALA A 33 2.55 -0.97 -8.42
N VAL A 34 1.52 -0.65 -7.62
CA VAL A 34 1.71 -0.16 -6.25
C VAL A 34 2.28 -1.26 -5.34
N ASN A 35 1.81 -2.51 -5.46
CA ASN A 35 2.38 -3.64 -4.73
C ASN A 35 3.85 -3.88 -5.08
N ASP A 36 4.21 -3.83 -6.37
CA ASP A 36 5.59 -3.98 -6.83
C ASP A 36 6.50 -2.90 -6.22
N TYR A 37 6.04 -1.64 -6.21
CA TYR A 37 6.74 -0.54 -5.55
C TYR A 37 6.98 -0.80 -4.05
N TRP A 38 6.00 -1.33 -3.32
CA TRP A 38 6.14 -1.69 -1.91
C TRP A 38 7.07 -2.90 -1.72
N SER A 39 6.99 -3.92 -2.59
CA SER A 39 7.90 -5.08 -2.56
C SER A 39 9.35 -4.66 -2.76
N LEU A 40 9.64 -3.85 -3.80
CA LEU A 40 10.99 -3.32 -4.04
C LEU A 40 11.53 -2.55 -2.83
N SER A 41 10.65 -1.83 -2.12
CA SER A 41 11.01 -1.16 -0.87
C SER A 41 11.37 -2.14 0.24
N ALA A 42 10.59 -3.20 0.43
CA ALA A 42 10.83 -4.22 1.43
C ALA A 42 12.13 -5.00 1.14
N ASP A 43 12.35 -5.34 -0.12
CA ASP A 43 13.53 -6.07 -0.60
C ASP A 43 14.81 -5.22 -0.64
N LYS A 44 14.69 -3.91 -0.39
CA LYS A 44 15.80 -2.93 -0.45
C LYS A 44 16.43 -2.83 -1.84
N ASP A 45 15.68 -3.14 -2.89
CA ASP A 45 16.08 -2.87 -4.28
C ASP A 45 15.98 -1.37 -4.56
N LYS A 46 17.04 -0.65 -4.22
CA LYS A 46 17.11 0.80 -4.36
C LYS A 46 16.91 1.28 -5.79
N GLN A 47 17.51 0.56 -6.75
CA GLN A 47 17.44 0.99 -8.15
C GLN A 47 16.06 0.70 -8.72
N GLY A 48 15.56 -0.52 -8.55
CA GLY A 48 14.21 -0.90 -8.97
C GLY A 48 13.16 0.06 -8.41
N TRP A 49 13.27 0.39 -7.12
CA TRP A 49 12.36 1.33 -6.47
C TRP A 49 12.44 2.76 -7.06
N LYS A 50 13.66 3.30 -7.27
CA LYS A 50 13.84 4.61 -7.92
C LYS A 50 13.27 4.65 -9.33
N ASP A 51 13.30 3.53 -10.04
CA ASP A 51 12.80 3.40 -11.40
C ASP A 51 11.26 3.37 -11.45
N THR A 52 10.57 3.16 -10.32
CA THR A 52 9.11 3.28 -10.27
C THR A 52 8.65 4.75 -10.31
N PHE A 53 9.53 5.71 -10.04
CA PHE A 53 9.21 7.13 -10.07
C PHE A 53 9.45 7.72 -11.46
N HIS A 54 8.49 8.48 -11.95
CA HIS A 54 8.68 9.33 -13.14
C HIS A 54 9.62 10.49 -12.84
N ASP A 55 10.32 11.01 -13.85
CA ASP A 55 11.28 12.10 -13.64
C ASP A 55 10.63 13.42 -13.19
N SER A 56 9.36 13.63 -13.54
CA SER A 56 8.58 14.80 -13.11
C SER A 56 7.97 14.65 -11.71
N TYR A 57 8.25 13.55 -10.98
CA TYR A 57 7.63 13.28 -9.69
C TYR A 57 7.70 14.45 -8.72
N LYS A 58 6.56 14.71 -8.06
CA LYS A 58 6.40 15.66 -6.95
C LYS A 58 5.50 15.03 -5.89
N GLY A 59 6.06 14.70 -4.74
CA GLY A 59 5.32 14.11 -3.63
C GLY A 59 5.23 15.03 -2.42
N TRP A 60 4.19 14.83 -1.62
CA TRP A 60 4.01 15.57 -0.38
C TRP A 60 3.70 14.63 0.78
N ASN A 61 4.74 14.16 1.44
CA ASN A 61 4.58 13.46 2.71
C ASN A 61 4.07 14.44 3.77
N LYS A 62 3.08 14.02 4.55
CA LYS A 62 2.47 14.87 5.60
C LYS A 62 3.45 15.42 6.64
N SER A 63 4.65 14.84 6.75
CA SER A 63 5.70 15.28 7.66
C SER A 63 6.64 16.31 7.05
N ASN A 64 6.49 16.64 5.76
CA ASN A 64 7.35 17.58 5.06
C ASN A 64 6.64 18.90 4.85
N GLU A 65 7.36 20.00 5.07
CA GLU A 65 6.86 21.36 4.81
C GLU A 65 6.83 21.69 3.31
N ALA A 66 7.67 21.01 2.51
CA ALA A 66 7.81 21.25 1.08
C ALA A 66 7.63 19.99 0.25
N LEU A 67 7.32 20.17 -1.04
CA LEU A 67 7.25 19.06 -1.99
C LEU A 67 8.62 18.42 -2.19
N SER A 68 8.64 17.10 -2.18
CA SER A 68 9.80 16.29 -2.56
C SER A 68 9.80 16.04 -4.08
N ASN A 69 10.97 15.92 -4.67
CA ASN A 69 11.14 15.45 -6.04
C ASN A 69 11.93 14.14 -6.08
N LYS A 70 12.02 13.49 -7.24
CA LYS A 70 12.71 12.20 -7.42
C LYS A 70 14.16 12.22 -6.90
N SER A 71 14.91 13.30 -7.11
CA SER A 71 16.29 13.42 -6.61
C SER A 71 16.36 13.43 -5.07
N MET A 72 15.45 14.18 -4.42
CA MET A 72 15.39 14.25 -2.95
C MET A 72 15.03 12.89 -2.37
N VAL A 73 14.03 12.22 -2.93
CA VAL A 73 13.60 10.89 -2.47
C VAL A 73 14.72 9.87 -2.69
N SER A 74 15.43 9.92 -3.82
CA SER A 74 16.56 9.03 -4.09
C SER A 74 17.70 9.20 -3.07
N LYS A 75 18.03 10.43 -2.69
CA LYS A 75 19.05 10.70 -1.67
C LYS A 75 18.62 10.20 -0.30
N TRP A 76 17.33 10.37 0.04
CA TRP A 76 16.77 9.87 1.28
C TRP A 76 16.89 8.34 1.37
N ILE A 77 16.56 7.63 0.29
CA ILE A 77 16.69 6.17 0.18
C ILE A 77 18.14 5.73 0.35
N ASP A 78 19.08 6.38 -0.33
CA ASP A 78 20.50 6.03 -0.23
C ASP A 78 21.03 6.13 1.21
N TYR A 79 20.52 7.10 1.97
CA TYR A 79 20.92 7.32 3.36
C TYR A 79 20.20 6.42 4.38
N ASN A 80 18.91 6.16 4.21
CA ASN A 80 18.09 5.55 5.27
C ASN A 80 17.84 4.04 5.13
N TRP A 81 17.81 3.49 3.91
CA TRP A 81 17.37 2.12 3.69
C TRP A 81 18.22 1.00 4.29
N GLY A 82 19.39 1.32 4.81
CA GLY A 82 20.24 0.34 5.48
C GLY A 82 19.91 0.11 6.96
N LYS A 83 19.15 1.02 7.58
CA LYS A 83 18.95 1.08 9.03
C LYS A 83 17.97 0.06 9.58
N ASP A 84 16.93 -0.23 8.79
CA ASP A 84 15.84 -1.10 9.22
C ASP A 84 15.66 -2.28 8.28
N GLU A 85 15.16 -3.39 8.82
CA GLU A 85 14.66 -4.56 8.10
C GLU A 85 13.14 -4.52 8.09
N VAL A 86 12.52 -4.72 6.94
CA VAL A 86 11.06 -4.82 6.83
C VAL A 86 10.66 -6.26 7.13
N LEU A 87 10.00 -6.47 8.25
CA LEU A 87 9.51 -7.81 8.65
C LEU A 87 8.15 -8.12 8.04
N PHE A 88 7.34 -7.09 7.82
CA PHE A 88 6.00 -7.23 7.26
C PHE A 88 5.57 -5.93 6.59
N TRP A 89 4.85 -6.05 5.50
CA TRP A 89 4.10 -4.95 4.91
C TRP A 89 2.81 -5.45 4.27
N ASN A 90 1.82 -4.60 4.24
CA ASN A 90 0.57 -4.84 3.55
C ASN A 90 -0.03 -3.51 3.11
N ILE A 91 -0.63 -3.48 1.93
CA ILE A 91 -1.48 -2.39 1.49
C ILE A 91 -2.92 -2.87 1.35
N ASN A 92 -3.86 -2.01 1.66
CA ASN A 92 -5.29 -2.24 1.51
C ASN A 92 -5.89 -1.13 0.64
N PRO A 93 -5.98 -1.33 -0.69
CA PRO A 93 -6.62 -0.39 -1.60
C PRO A 93 -8.08 -0.16 -1.20
N ILE A 94 -8.50 1.10 -1.19
CA ILE A 94 -9.89 1.51 -0.90
C ILE A 94 -10.55 2.22 -2.08
N GLY A 95 -9.80 2.54 -3.12
CA GLY A 95 -10.32 3.14 -4.35
C GLY A 95 -9.23 3.28 -5.40
N VAL A 96 -9.62 2.99 -6.64
CA VAL A 96 -8.80 3.22 -7.84
C VAL A 96 -9.65 3.99 -8.83
N GLN A 97 -9.07 5.02 -9.43
CA GLN A 97 -9.70 5.82 -10.49
C GLN A 97 -8.76 5.85 -11.68
N LEU A 98 -9.30 5.60 -12.87
CA LEU A 98 -8.54 5.58 -14.12
C LEU A 98 -9.03 6.72 -15.02
N TYR A 99 -8.06 7.47 -15.57
CA TYR A 99 -8.27 8.56 -16.51
C TYR A 99 -7.23 8.42 -17.64
N ASP A 100 -7.59 7.70 -18.71
CA ASP A 100 -6.69 7.39 -19.84
C ASP A 100 -5.34 6.79 -19.35
N ASP A 101 -4.29 7.57 -19.35
CA ASP A 101 -2.94 7.21 -18.92
C ASP A 101 -2.62 7.59 -17.46
N ILE A 102 -3.58 8.14 -16.71
CA ILE A 102 -3.43 8.52 -15.30
C ILE A 102 -4.27 7.60 -14.42
N ALA A 103 -3.71 7.19 -13.30
CA ALA A 103 -4.41 6.47 -12.24
C ALA A 103 -4.24 7.15 -10.90
N ILE A 104 -5.31 7.14 -10.09
CA ILE A 104 -5.27 7.58 -8.70
C ILE A 104 -5.63 6.38 -7.83
N VAL A 105 -4.76 6.05 -6.87
CA VAL A 105 -4.96 4.93 -5.94
C VAL A 105 -4.96 5.44 -4.52
N HIS A 106 -6.02 5.13 -3.79
CA HIS A 106 -6.12 5.41 -2.36
C HIS A 106 -5.98 4.10 -1.60
N TYR A 107 -5.11 4.05 -0.60
CA TYR A 107 -4.92 2.85 0.21
C TYR A 107 -4.46 3.15 1.64
N TYR A 108 -4.78 2.22 2.53
CA TYR A 108 -4.13 2.12 3.83
C TYR A 108 -2.93 1.20 3.74
N TYR A 109 -1.96 1.42 4.61
CA TYR A 109 -0.83 0.50 4.75
C TYR A 109 -0.55 0.18 6.21
N THR A 110 0.09 -0.96 6.41
CA THR A 110 0.71 -1.39 7.66
C THR A 110 2.11 -1.89 7.37
N THR A 111 3.09 -1.47 8.16
CA THR A 111 4.45 -2.02 8.14
C THR A 111 4.87 -2.46 9.54
N ILE A 112 5.76 -3.46 9.61
CA ILE A 112 6.51 -3.82 10.80
C ILE A 112 7.97 -3.77 10.39
N ASP A 113 8.70 -2.83 10.96
CA ASP A 113 10.11 -2.59 10.66
C ASP A 113 10.93 -2.87 11.92
N LYS A 114 12.06 -3.60 11.79
CA LYS A 114 12.99 -3.87 12.86
C LYS A 114 14.25 -3.03 12.69
N ASN A 115 14.55 -2.19 13.67
CA ASN A 115 15.78 -1.43 13.67
C ASN A 115 16.97 -2.37 13.92
N LYS A 116 17.95 -2.35 13.01
CA LYS A 116 19.09 -3.29 13.04
C LYS A 116 20.08 -3.00 14.16
N GLU A 117 20.15 -1.75 14.61
CA GLU A 117 21.06 -1.33 15.68
C GLU A 117 20.49 -1.66 17.07
N THR A 118 19.22 -1.34 17.30
CA THR A 118 18.57 -1.50 18.60
C THR A 118 17.85 -2.83 18.76
N GLY A 119 17.55 -3.53 17.65
CA GLY A 119 16.74 -4.75 17.63
C GLY A 119 15.24 -4.52 17.86
N LYS A 120 14.81 -3.29 18.15
CA LYS A 120 13.40 -2.96 18.42
C LYS A 120 12.57 -2.99 17.14
N SER A 121 11.34 -3.51 17.26
CA SER A 121 10.37 -3.52 16.17
C SER A 121 9.38 -2.37 16.31
N THR A 122 9.01 -1.77 15.18
CA THR A 122 8.03 -0.68 15.12
C THR A 122 6.93 -1.05 14.13
N THR A 123 5.69 -1.12 14.61
CA THR A 123 4.51 -1.22 13.76
C THR A 123 4.06 0.19 13.39
N SER A 124 3.88 0.44 12.11
CA SER A 124 3.40 1.72 11.59
C SER A 124 2.18 1.52 10.71
N THR A 125 1.18 2.38 10.87
CA THR A 125 0.01 2.44 10.00
C THR A 125 -0.14 3.82 9.40
N GLY A 126 -0.72 3.88 8.23
CA GLY A 126 -0.94 5.14 7.56
C GLY A 126 -1.81 5.01 6.31
N ARG A 127 -1.78 6.04 5.49
CA ARG A 127 -2.50 6.08 4.21
C ARG A 127 -1.72 6.87 3.18
N TRP A 128 -1.92 6.47 1.93
CA TRP A 128 -1.39 7.18 0.77
C TRP A 128 -2.47 7.37 -0.29
N THR A 129 -2.30 8.42 -1.04
CA THR A 129 -2.92 8.63 -2.35
C THR A 129 -1.79 8.73 -3.33
N ASP A 130 -1.66 7.75 -4.22
CA ASP A 130 -0.67 7.71 -5.27
C ASP A 130 -1.32 8.12 -6.59
N ILE A 131 -0.63 8.94 -7.37
CA ILE A 131 -0.99 9.32 -8.73
C ILE A 131 0.08 8.75 -9.64
N LEU A 132 -0.35 7.83 -10.52
CA LEU A 132 0.52 7.14 -11.45
C LEU A 132 0.20 7.54 -12.89
N MET A 133 1.21 7.53 -13.73
CA MET A 133 1.08 7.72 -15.17
C MET A 133 1.57 6.47 -15.90
N ASN A 134 0.80 6.04 -16.90
CA ASN A 134 1.20 4.94 -17.78
C ASN A 134 2.20 5.44 -18.82
N VAL A 135 3.43 4.99 -18.73
CA VAL A 135 4.49 5.30 -19.68
C VAL A 135 4.83 4.02 -20.44
N LYS A 136 4.33 3.91 -21.69
CA LYS A 136 4.60 2.76 -22.57
C LYS A 136 4.26 1.40 -21.93
N GLY A 137 3.16 1.33 -21.19
CA GLY A 137 2.68 0.12 -20.54
C GLY A 137 3.17 -0.08 -19.11
N SER A 138 4.06 0.78 -18.59
CA SER A 138 4.54 0.75 -17.21
C SER A 138 3.96 1.91 -16.41
N TRP A 139 3.34 1.62 -15.26
CA TRP A 139 2.84 2.65 -14.36
C TRP A 139 3.99 3.24 -13.54
N LYS A 140 4.13 4.56 -13.58
CA LYS A 140 5.18 5.33 -12.88
C LYS A 140 4.54 6.34 -11.94
N LEU A 141 5.03 6.43 -10.72
CA LEU A 141 4.56 7.39 -9.73
C LEU A 141 4.95 8.82 -10.16
N ILE A 142 3.96 9.69 -10.35
CA ILE A 142 4.16 11.10 -10.72
C ILE A 142 3.87 12.04 -9.55
N SER A 143 3.01 11.59 -8.60
CA SER A 143 2.77 12.32 -7.36
C SER A 143 2.25 11.37 -6.28
N ASP A 144 2.44 11.77 -5.03
CA ASP A 144 1.78 11.14 -3.89
C ASP A 144 1.45 12.15 -2.80
N HIS A 145 0.49 11.77 -1.96
CA HIS A 145 0.20 12.51 -0.73
C HIS A 145 -0.24 11.54 0.37
N GLY A 146 0.40 11.65 1.52
CA GLY A 146 0.05 10.79 2.64
C GLY A 146 1.12 10.72 3.71
N GLY A 147 1.20 9.58 4.36
CA GLY A 147 2.20 9.28 5.38
C GLY A 147 1.64 8.54 6.58
N LYS A 148 2.52 8.33 7.54
CA LYS A 148 2.24 7.61 8.78
C LYS A 148 1.15 8.32 9.60
N LYS A 149 0.15 7.56 10.04
CA LYS A 149 -0.90 8.02 10.97
C LYS A 149 -0.47 7.72 12.42
N GLU A 150 -0.09 6.49 12.67
CA GLU A 150 0.27 5.99 14.00
C GLU A 150 1.51 5.12 13.91
N SER A 151 2.31 5.07 15.00
CA SER A 151 3.36 4.07 15.17
C SER A 151 3.44 3.64 16.62
N LYS A 152 3.72 2.35 16.83
CA LYS A 152 3.95 1.74 18.14
C LYS A 152 5.27 0.98 18.07
N THR A 153 6.17 1.28 18.97
CA THR A 153 7.43 0.55 19.13
C THR A 153 7.28 -0.43 20.30
N GLU A 154 7.71 -1.65 20.08
CA GLU A 154 7.77 -2.69 21.11
C GLU A 154 9.22 -2.89 21.56
N ASP A 155 9.39 -3.02 22.88
CA ASP A 155 10.70 -3.25 23.51
C ASP A 155 11.15 -4.70 23.37
#